data_2bd8dab32422ddb717d2ebf6b11ce01b
#
_entry.id   2bd8dab32422ddb717d2ebf6b11ce01b
#
_cell.length_a   1.000
_cell.length_b   1.000
_cell.length_c   1.000
_cell.angle_alpha   90.00
_cell.angle_beta   90.00
_cell.angle_gamma   90.00
#
_symmetry.space_group_name_H-M   'P 1'
#
loop_
_entity.id
_entity.type
_entity.pdbx_description
1 polymer ?
#
loop_
_entity_poly.entity_id
_entity_poly.type
_entity_poly.pdbx_seq_one_letter_code
_entity_poly.pdbx_strand_id
1 'polypeptide(L)'
;MLKNLKKNQSGFTIIEVLIVLAIAGLIMVAVFTAVPALQRNGANTTKRGDAAKVLGAVAEFVSNNNGKVPISTDAATIKTNANANAAASVTVVTGFANIATLTDNDSYEVVTGAICNTAGVVAPVAGNPTSANLAAMAVAGSIRSYAVLYTVDASGGKVTPQCSGS
;
A
#
# COMPACT_ATOMS: atom_id res chain seq x y z
N MET A 1 47.22 -51.91 -27.87
CA MET A 1 46.00 -52.47 -27.26
C MET A 1 45.14 -51.33 -26.70
N LEU A 2 44.20 -50.83 -27.50
CA LEU A 2 43.24 -49.82 -27.05
C LEU A 2 42.03 -50.53 -26.43
N LYS A 3 41.89 -50.47 -25.13
CA LYS A 3 40.76 -50.99 -24.39
C LYS A 3 39.54 -50.09 -24.69
N ASN A 4 38.57 -50.64 -25.43
CA ASN A 4 37.27 -49.99 -25.66
C ASN A 4 36.55 -49.81 -24.31
N LEU A 5 36.58 -48.61 -23.75
CA LEU A 5 35.71 -48.19 -22.68
C LEU A 5 34.30 -48.01 -23.24
N LYS A 6 33.48 -49.07 -23.21
CA LYS A 6 32.02 -48.92 -23.39
C LYS A 6 31.50 -48.07 -22.28
N LYS A 7 31.26 -46.80 -22.59
CA LYS A 7 30.55 -45.87 -21.73
C LYS A 7 29.08 -46.35 -21.67
N ASN A 8 28.64 -46.87 -20.53
CA ASN A 8 27.24 -47.17 -20.30
C ASN A 8 26.46 -45.87 -20.37
N GLN A 9 25.81 -45.63 -21.52
CA GLN A 9 24.84 -44.57 -21.67
C GLN A 9 23.49 -45.12 -21.20
N SER A 10 23.16 -44.91 -19.91
CA SER A 10 21.81 -45.11 -19.43
C SER A 10 20.94 -43.95 -19.93
N GLY A 11 20.02 -44.25 -20.81
CA GLY A 11 19.02 -43.25 -21.27
C GLY A 11 17.93 -43.11 -20.22
N PHE A 12 17.33 -41.92 -20.17
CA PHE A 12 16.16 -41.64 -19.31
C PHE A 12 14.97 -42.49 -19.77
N THR A 13 14.22 -43.00 -18.81
CA THR A 13 12.95 -43.68 -19.09
C THR A 13 11.84 -42.67 -19.34
N ILE A 14 10.86 -43.02 -20.16
CA ILE A 14 9.66 -42.19 -20.42
C ILE A 14 8.93 -41.88 -19.11
N ILE A 15 8.88 -42.84 -18.19
CA ILE A 15 8.19 -42.67 -16.92
C ILE A 15 8.89 -41.63 -16.00
N GLU A 16 10.23 -41.54 -16.00
CA GLU A 16 10.96 -40.52 -15.25
C GLU A 16 10.62 -39.11 -15.74
N VAL A 17 10.56 -38.91 -17.06
CA VAL A 17 10.19 -37.61 -17.66
C VAL A 17 8.74 -37.25 -17.32
N LEU A 18 7.80 -38.20 -17.39
CA LEU A 18 6.40 -37.99 -17.05
C LEU A 18 6.20 -37.57 -15.58
N ILE A 19 6.87 -38.23 -14.65
CA ILE A 19 6.78 -37.94 -13.22
C ILE A 19 7.31 -36.51 -12.93
N VAL A 20 8.46 -36.15 -13.52
CA VAL A 20 9.05 -34.81 -13.34
C VAL A 20 8.15 -33.72 -13.88
N LEU A 21 7.56 -33.93 -15.08
CA LEU A 21 6.61 -32.98 -15.64
C LEU A 21 5.33 -32.86 -14.80
N ALA A 22 4.82 -33.97 -14.26
CA ALA A 22 3.66 -33.96 -13.37
C ALA A 22 3.93 -33.15 -12.09
N ILE A 23 5.07 -33.37 -11.43
CA ILE A 23 5.47 -32.64 -10.23
C ILE A 23 5.70 -31.14 -10.55
N ALA A 24 6.39 -30.83 -11.65
CA ALA A 24 6.62 -29.47 -12.10
C ALA A 24 5.30 -28.72 -12.36
N GLY A 25 4.33 -29.37 -13.02
CA GLY A 25 2.99 -28.81 -13.24
C GLY A 25 2.25 -28.53 -11.94
N LEU A 26 2.33 -29.41 -10.96
CA LEU A 26 1.70 -29.25 -9.65
C LEU A 26 2.29 -28.06 -8.87
N ILE A 27 3.61 -27.89 -8.88
CA ILE A 27 4.30 -26.77 -8.27
C ILE A 27 3.90 -25.45 -8.97
N MET A 28 3.82 -25.46 -10.30
CA MET A 28 3.46 -24.27 -11.07
C MET A 28 2.06 -23.75 -10.71
N VAL A 29 1.08 -24.65 -10.55
CA VAL A 29 -0.27 -24.28 -10.10
C VAL A 29 -0.24 -23.67 -8.71
N ALA A 30 0.49 -24.24 -7.77
CA ALA A 30 0.61 -23.71 -6.41
C ALA A 30 1.24 -22.30 -6.39
N VAL A 31 2.26 -22.07 -7.22
CA VAL A 31 2.91 -20.75 -7.33
C VAL A 31 1.97 -19.71 -7.92
N PHE A 32 1.22 -20.03 -8.98
CA PHE A 32 0.28 -19.07 -9.57
C PHE A 32 -0.81 -18.59 -8.61
N THR A 33 -1.21 -19.41 -7.65
CA THR A 33 -2.20 -19.01 -6.64
C THR A 33 -1.60 -18.18 -5.50
N ALA A 34 -0.33 -18.36 -5.17
CA ALA A 34 0.34 -17.69 -4.05
C ALA A 34 0.89 -16.30 -4.43
N VAL A 35 1.40 -16.13 -5.66
CA VAL A 35 2.07 -14.89 -6.11
C VAL A 35 1.20 -13.64 -5.98
N PRO A 36 -0.08 -13.60 -6.38
CA PRO A 36 -0.90 -12.40 -6.26
C PRO A 36 -1.09 -11.93 -4.82
N ALA A 37 -1.15 -12.85 -3.86
CA ALA A 37 -1.28 -12.49 -2.44
C ALA A 37 0.00 -11.82 -1.90
N LEU A 38 1.17 -12.34 -2.28
CA LEU A 38 2.46 -11.78 -1.89
C LEU A 38 2.68 -10.38 -2.48
N GLN A 39 2.33 -10.18 -3.75
CA GLN A 39 2.44 -8.87 -4.40
C GLN A 39 1.58 -7.81 -3.71
N ARG A 40 0.33 -8.13 -3.37
CA ARG A 40 -0.55 -7.22 -2.61
C ARG A 40 0.01 -6.89 -1.24
N ASN A 41 0.51 -7.87 -0.52
CA ASN A 41 1.10 -7.64 0.80
C ASN A 41 2.34 -6.74 0.72
N GLY A 42 3.19 -6.92 -0.30
CA GLY A 42 4.33 -6.06 -0.57
C GLY A 42 3.90 -4.61 -0.87
N ALA A 43 2.94 -4.42 -1.77
CA ALA A 43 2.38 -3.12 -2.10
C ALA A 43 1.76 -2.42 -0.88
N ASN A 44 0.98 -3.14 -0.08
CA ASN A 44 0.36 -2.61 1.13
C ASN A 44 1.40 -2.18 2.19
N THR A 45 2.51 -2.92 2.30
CA THR A 45 3.61 -2.54 3.20
C THR A 45 4.25 -1.23 2.75
N THR A 46 4.47 -1.08 1.45
CA THR A 46 5.00 0.17 0.86
C THR A 46 4.05 1.34 1.12
N LYS A 47 2.75 1.17 0.88
CA LYS A 47 1.74 2.22 1.12
C LYS A 47 1.70 2.68 2.58
N ARG A 48 1.76 1.74 3.52
CA ARG A 48 1.85 2.07 4.95
C ARG A 48 3.14 2.81 5.30
N GLY A 49 4.26 2.39 4.70
CA GLY A 49 5.54 3.06 4.86
C GLY A 49 5.51 4.49 4.32
N ASP A 50 4.91 4.71 3.16
CA ASP A 50 4.79 6.04 2.56
C ASP A 50 3.80 6.93 3.35
N ALA A 51 2.70 6.38 3.86
CA ALA A 51 1.82 7.11 4.77
C ALA A 51 2.55 7.59 6.04
N ALA A 52 3.41 6.74 6.61
CA ALA A 52 4.23 7.12 7.76
C ALA A 52 5.26 8.21 7.42
N LYS A 53 5.85 8.18 6.22
CA LYS A 53 6.75 9.24 5.73
C LYS A 53 6.00 10.56 5.54
N VAL A 54 4.80 10.52 4.94
CA VAL A 54 3.93 11.70 4.79
C VAL A 54 3.59 12.29 6.15
N LEU A 55 3.23 11.44 7.13
CA LEU A 55 2.96 11.87 8.49
C LEU A 55 4.18 12.55 9.15
N GLY A 56 5.37 11.95 8.97
CA GLY A 56 6.64 12.53 9.43
C GLY A 56 6.93 13.88 8.79
N ALA A 57 6.71 14.02 7.48
CA ALA A 57 6.90 15.28 6.75
C ALA A 57 5.93 16.38 7.22
N VAL A 58 4.69 16.01 7.57
CA VAL A 58 3.74 16.96 8.19
C VAL A 58 4.22 17.39 9.57
N ALA A 59 4.72 16.46 10.39
CA ALA A 59 5.27 16.79 11.70
C ALA A 59 6.46 17.74 11.61
N GLU A 60 7.38 17.50 10.66
CA GLU A 60 8.50 18.38 10.38
C GLU A 60 8.03 19.75 9.89
N PHE A 61 7.07 19.80 8.97
CA PHE A 61 6.48 21.05 8.50
C PHE A 61 5.91 21.88 9.68
N VAL A 62 5.12 21.26 10.54
CA VAL A 62 4.53 21.90 11.73
C VAL A 62 5.61 22.42 12.67
N SER A 63 6.66 21.65 12.89
CA SER A 63 7.81 22.05 13.73
C SER A 63 8.53 23.29 13.16
N ASN A 64 8.78 23.28 11.84
CA ASN A 64 9.49 24.35 11.15
C ASN A 64 8.64 25.64 10.96
N ASN A 65 7.32 25.53 11.07
CA ASN A 65 6.37 26.64 10.87
C ASN A 65 5.72 27.11 12.19
N ASN A 66 6.41 27.03 13.31
CA ASN A 66 5.91 27.51 14.62
C ASN A 66 4.57 26.85 15.03
N GLY A 67 4.36 25.59 14.73
CA GLY A 67 3.15 24.87 15.08
C GLY A 67 1.96 25.11 14.15
N LYS A 68 2.15 25.76 13.01
CA LYS A 68 1.11 25.91 11.99
C LYS A 68 0.97 24.60 11.19
N VAL A 69 -0.24 24.10 11.08
CA VAL A 69 -0.57 22.96 10.24
C VAL A 69 -0.54 23.35 8.76
N PRO A 70 -0.20 22.42 7.85
CA PRO A 70 -0.17 22.70 6.42
C PRO A 70 -1.57 22.99 5.87
N ILE A 71 -1.59 23.72 4.77
CA ILE A 71 -2.79 24.02 3.98
C ILE A 71 -2.64 23.43 2.56
N SER A 72 -3.66 23.53 1.74
CA SER A 72 -3.68 22.89 0.41
C SER A 72 -2.51 23.28 -0.51
N THR A 73 -1.96 24.48 -0.37
CA THR A 73 -0.79 24.94 -1.14
C THR A 73 0.52 24.26 -0.72
N ASP A 74 0.57 23.68 0.46
CA ASP A 74 1.77 23.05 1.02
C ASP A 74 1.92 21.58 0.61
N ALA A 75 0.97 21.02 -0.10
CA ALA A 75 0.94 19.62 -0.51
C ALA A 75 2.21 19.17 -1.26
N ALA A 76 2.71 20.03 -2.17
CA ALA A 76 3.94 19.74 -2.92
C ALA A 76 5.18 19.68 -2.01
N THR A 77 5.26 20.57 -1.03
CA THR A 77 6.34 20.60 -0.04
C THR A 77 6.30 19.34 0.84
N ILE A 78 5.11 18.96 1.32
CA ILE A 78 4.91 17.73 2.11
C ILE A 78 5.33 16.50 1.29
N LYS A 79 4.89 16.40 0.03
CA LYS A 79 5.26 15.29 -0.86
C LYS A 79 6.79 15.20 -1.03
N THR A 80 7.45 16.32 -1.25
CA THR A 80 8.91 16.39 -1.44
C THR A 80 9.65 15.96 -0.17
N ASN A 81 9.24 16.49 0.98
CA ASN A 81 9.88 16.18 2.27
C ASN A 81 9.63 14.72 2.69
N ALA A 82 8.46 14.17 2.38
CA ALA A 82 8.15 12.78 2.64
C ALA A 82 9.01 11.81 1.85
N ASN A 83 9.65 12.27 0.76
CA ASN A 83 10.32 11.38 -0.19
C ASN A 83 9.44 10.15 -0.53
N ALA A 84 8.13 10.40 -0.67
CA ALA A 84 7.16 9.38 -1.03
C ALA A 84 7.36 8.96 -2.49
N ASN A 85 6.83 7.80 -2.85
CA ASN A 85 6.90 7.30 -4.23
C ASN A 85 6.52 8.42 -5.21
N ALA A 86 7.29 8.55 -6.30
CA ALA A 86 7.07 9.59 -7.31
C ALA A 86 5.64 9.57 -7.89
N ALA A 87 5.01 8.39 -7.97
CA ALA A 87 3.63 8.21 -8.41
C ALA A 87 2.59 8.62 -7.35
N ALA A 88 3.00 8.75 -6.07
CA ALA A 88 2.08 9.09 -5.00
C ALA A 88 1.53 10.51 -5.16
N SER A 89 0.22 10.66 -5.04
CA SER A 89 -0.46 11.94 -4.95
C SER A 89 -0.66 12.31 -3.47
N VAL A 90 -0.17 13.47 -3.06
CA VAL A 90 -0.40 14.00 -1.71
C VAL A 90 -1.30 15.22 -1.82
N THR A 91 -2.44 15.19 -1.15
CA THR A 91 -3.37 16.33 -1.03
C THR A 91 -3.46 16.75 0.43
N VAL A 92 -3.67 18.03 0.67
CA VAL A 92 -3.88 18.57 2.01
C VAL A 92 -5.23 19.26 2.05
N VAL A 93 -6.09 18.83 2.95
CA VAL A 93 -7.40 19.42 3.19
C VAL A 93 -7.47 20.01 4.60
N THR A 94 -8.04 21.20 4.69
CA THR A 94 -8.22 21.89 5.97
C THR A 94 -9.60 21.60 6.53
N GLY A 95 -9.61 20.99 7.71
CA GLY A 95 -10.83 20.65 8.41
C GLY A 95 -11.46 19.32 7.98
N PHE A 96 -11.96 18.60 8.97
CA PHE A 96 -12.59 17.30 8.82
C PHE A 96 -13.76 17.26 7.81
N ALA A 97 -14.49 18.36 7.67
CA ALA A 97 -15.64 18.45 6.76
C ALA A 97 -15.26 18.43 5.25
N ASN A 98 -13.98 18.64 4.95
CA ASN A 98 -13.50 18.78 3.57
C ASN A 98 -12.80 17.50 3.03
N ILE A 99 -12.92 16.37 3.72
CA ILE A 99 -12.36 15.11 3.27
C ILE A 99 -12.92 14.78 1.89
N ALA A 100 -12.01 14.60 0.93
CA ALA A 100 -12.34 14.30 -0.46
C ALA A 100 -12.29 12.78 -0.75
N THR A 101 -12.75 12.38 -1.92
CA THR A 101 -12.57 11.03 -2.42
C THR A 101 -11.14 10.86 -2.88
N LEU A 102 -10.46 9.79 -2.46
CA LEU A 102 -9.14 9.45 -3.01
C LEU A 102 -9.31 9.03 -4.48
N THR A 103 -8.56 9.68 -5.37
CA THR A 103 -8.74 9.51 -6.81
C THR A 103 -8.07 8.25 -7.36
N ASP A 104 -7.10 7.73 -6.64
CA ASP A 104 -6.35 6.52 -7.00
C ASP A 104 -5.81 5.80 -5.75
N ASN A 105 -5.28 4.58 -5.96
CA ASN A 105 -4.75 3.75 -4.89
C ASN A 105 -3.42 4.26 -4.30
N ASP A 106 -2.77 5.22 -4.92
CA ASP A 106 -1.50 5.81 -4.47
C ASP A 106 -1.69 7.25 -3.96
N SER A 107 -2.94 7.62 -3.65
CA SER A 107 -3.27 8.93 -3.08
C SER A 107 -3.22 8.90 -1.56
N TYR A 108 -2.64 9.96 -0.99
CA TYR A 108 -2.58 10.24 0.44
C TYR A 108 -3.24 11.58 0.70
N GLU A 109 -4.21 11.61 1.59
CA GLU A 109 -4.90 12.84 1.98
C GLU A 109 -4.51 13.21 3.41
N VAL A 110 -3.87 14.35 3.56
CA VAL A 110 -3.55 14.94 4.86
C VAL A 110 -4.72 15.80 5.31
N VAL A 111 -5.40 15.39 6.36
CA VAL A 111 -6.53 16.11 6.93
C VAL A 111 -6.07 16.82 8.19
N THR A 112 -6.09 18.15 8.17
CA THR A 112 -5.76 18.97 9.35
C THR A 112 -7.00 19.21 10.20
N GLY A 113 -6.84 19.29 11.52
CA GLY A 113 -7.97 19.36 12.44
C GLY A 113 -8.68 18.01 12.65
N ALA A 114 -8.03 16.91 12.30
CA ALA A 114 -8.56 15.53 12.44
C ALA A 114 -7.59 14.62 13.19
N ILE A 115 -8.14 13.60 13.83
CA ILE A 115 -7.40 12.48 14.42
C ILE A 115 -7.98 11.17 13.88
N CYS A 116 -7.19 10.11 13.88
CA CYS A 116 -7.67 8.80 13.44
C CYS A 116 -8.73 8.24 14.42
N ASN A 117 -9.81 7.73 13.84
CA ASN A 117 -10.83 7.02 14.58
C ASN A 117 -10.40 5.56 14.79
N THR A 118 -9.97 5.21 15.99
CA THR A 118 -9.54 3.84 16.33
C THR A 118 -10.68 2.82 16.29
N ALA A 119 -11.93 3.27 16.37
CA ALA A 119 -13.13 2.42 16.26
C ALA A 119 -13.68 2.35 14.82
N GLY A 120 -13.19 3.20 13.92
CA GLY A 120 -13.64 3.27 12.53
C GLY A 120 -13.04 2.15 11.70
N VAL A 121 -13.70 1.00 11.65
CA VAL A 121 -13.35 -0.07 10.70
C VAL A 121 -14.29 0.03 9.50
N VAL A 122 -13.73 0.37 8.34
CA VAL A 122 -14.47 0.38 7.08
C VAL A 122 -14.21 -0.93 6.35
N ALA A 123 -15.29 -1.61 5.96
CA ALA A 123 -15.19 -2.82 5.15
C ALA A 123 -14.52 -2.51 3.79
N PRO A 124 -13.84 -3.50 3.18
CA PRO A 124 -13.26 -3.32 1.85
C PRO A 124 -14.31 -2.92 0.81
N VAL A 125 -14.05 -1.84 0.08
CA VAL A 125 -14.94 -1.30 -0.95
C VAL A 125 -14.41 -1.57 -2.36
N ALA A 126 -15.30 -1.71 -3.33
CA ALA A 126 -14.93 -1.83 -4.73
C ALA A 126 -14.63 -0.42 -5.30
N GLY A 127 -13.52 -0.28 -6.02
CA GLY A 127 -13.08 1.01 -6.55
C GLY A 127 -12.54 1.96 -5.47
N ASN A 128 -12.50 3.24 -5.80
CA ASN A 128 -11.98 4.26 -4.88
C ASN A 128 -12.95 4.52 -3.72
N PRO A 129 -12.45 4.67 -2.48
CA PRO A 129 -13.31 4.97 -1.35
C PRO A 129 -13.91 6.38 -1.48
N THR A 130 -15.17 6.50 -1.14
CA THR A 130 -15.85 7.79 -1.10
C THR A 130 -15.42 8.62 0.11
N SER A 131 -15.70 9.92 0.09
CA SER A 131 -15.48 10.80 1.24
C SER A 131 -16.17 10.28 2.52
N ALA A 132 -17.33 9.65 2.41
CA ALA A 132 -18.02 9.03 3.55
C ALA A 132 -17.23 7.85 4.15
N ASN A 133 -16.59 7.01 3.32
CA ASN A 133 -15.74 5.93 3.79
C ASN A 133 -14.50 6.46 4.53
N LEU A 134 -13.89 7.53 4.00
CA LEU A 134 -12.71 8.15 4.60
C LEU A 134 -13.07 8.92 5.87
N ALA A 135 -14.21 9.61 5.89
CA ALA A 135 -14.71 10.30 7.08
C ALA A 135 -14.99 9.34 8.26
N ALA A 136 -15.34 8.08 7.99
CA ALA A 136 -15.49 7.09 9.04
C ALA A 136 -14.14 6.70 9.70
N MET A 137 -13.01 6.90 9.00
CA MET A 137 -11.66 6.60 9.50
C MET A 137 -11.05 7.73 10.33
N ALA A 138 -11.65 8.91 10.34
CA ALA A 138 -11.17 10.06 11.09
C ALA A 138 -12.31 10.70 11.92
N VAL A 139 -11.95 11.46 12.93
CA VAL A 139 -12.86 12.28 13.72
C VAL A 139 -12.27 13.67 13.91
N ALA A 140 -13.11 14.64 14.24
CA ALA A 140 -12.65 16.00 14.51
C ALA A 140 -11.65 16.00 15.67
N GLY A 141 -10.51 16.61 15.45
CA GLY A 141 -9.46 16.81 16.45
C GLY A 141 -9.28 18.29 16.80
N SER A 142 -8.17 18.60 17.44
CA SER A 142 -7.79 20.00 17.69
C SER A 142 -7.31 20.66 16.39
N ILE A 143 -7.24 22.00 16.37
CA ILE A 143 -6.73 22.75 15.21
C ILE A 143 -5.28 22.43 14.85
N ARG A 144 -4.55 21.78 15.74
CA ARG A 144 -3.15 21.32 15.53
C ARG A 144 -3.02 19.84 15.25
N SER A 145 -4.12 19.09 15.33
CA SER A 145 -4.14 17.67 14.97
C SER A 145 -4.09 17.49 13.46
N TYR A 146 -3.56 16.38 13.02
CA TYR A 146 -3.60 15.98 11.62
C TYR A 146 -3.59 14.46 11.51
N ALA A 147 -4.23 13.98 10.44
CA ALA A 147 -4.29 12.58 10.10
C ALA A 147 -4.00 12.39 8.62
N VAL A 148 -3.42 11.26 8.26
CA VAL A 148 -3.17 10.85 6.87
C VAL A 148 -4.11 9.71 6.53
N LEU A 149 -4.96 9.93 5.53
CA LEU A 149 -5.87 8.94 4.99
C LEU A 149 -5.27 8.35 3.71
N TYR A 150 -5.36 7.04 3.54
CA TYR A 150 -4.85 6.31 2.39
C TYR A 150 -5.60 4.99 2.23
N THR A 151 -5.29 4.24 1.17
CA THR A 151 -5.91 2.94 0.91
C THR A 151 -4.88 1.83 0.88
N VAL A 152 -5.30 0.63 1.25
CA VAL A 152 -4.56 -0.62 1.04
C VAL A 152 -5.38 -1.59 0.22
N ASP A 153 -4.70 -2.40 -0.59
CA ASP A 153 -5.38 -3.38 -1.44
C ASP A 153 -5.92 -4.54 -0.62
N ALA A 154 -7.18 -4.87 -0.84
CA ALA A 154 -7.85 -6.04 -0.30
C ALA A 154 -8.06 -7.13 -1.38
N SER A 155 -8.55 -8.30 -0.99
CA SER A 155 -8.85 -9.37 -1.93
C SER A 155 -10.01 -9.00 -2.87
N GLY A 156 -9.98 -9.54 -4.10
CA GLY A 156 -11.07 -9.35 -5.07
C GLY A 156 -11.12 -7.96 -5.71
N GLY A 157 -9.98 -7.25 -5.84
CA GLY A 157 -9.94 -5.92 -6.46
C GLY A 157 -10.58 -4.81 -5.63
N LYS A 158 -10.75 -5.05 -4.34
CA LYS A 158 -11.27 -4.08 -3.38
C LYS A 158 -10.13 -3.33 -2.71
N VAL A 159 -10.43 -2.18 -2.12
CA VAL A 159 -9.51 -1.40 -1.29
C VAL A 159 -10.09 -1.18 0.10
N THR A 160 -9.24 -1.06 1.07
CA THR A 160 -9.62 -0.74 2.46
C THR A 160 -9.03 0.61 2.84
N PRO A 161 -9.86 1.59 3.19
CA PRO A 161 -9.38 2.86 3.74
C PRO A 161 -8.60 2.63 5.03
N GLN A 162 -7.57 3.42 5.23
CA GLN A 162 -6.71 3.40 6.42
C GLN A 162 -6.46 4.82 6.88
N CYS A 163 -6.18 4.98 8.16
CA CYS A 163 -5.78 6.24 8.76
C CYS A 163 -4.48 6.05 9.54
N SER A 164 -3.59 7.03 9.43
CA SER A 164 -2.38 7.15 10.23
C SER A 164 -2.31 8.57 10.78
N GLY A 165 -2.17 8.72 12.09
CA GLY A 165 -2.16 10.03 12.73
C GLY A 165 -1.86 9.94 14.21
N SER A 166 -1.66 11.09 14.83
CA SER A 166 -1.43 11.25 16.27
C SER A 166 -2.73 11.37 17.04
#